data_589fc77d57be6cdfb2ac786f9c4f0170
#
_entry.id   589fc77d57be6cdfb2ac786f9c4f0170
#
_cell.length_a   1.000
_cell.length_b   1.000
_cell.length_c   1.000
_cell.angle_alpha   90.00
_cell.angle_beta   90.00
_cell.angle_gamma   90.00
#
_symmetry.space_group_name_H-M   'P 1'
#
loop_
_entity.id
_entity.type
_entity.pdbx_description
1 polymer ?
#
loop_
_entity_poly.entity_id
_entity_poly.type
_entity_poly.pdbx_seq_one_letter_code
_entity_poly.pdbx_strand_id
1 'polypeptide(L)'
;MSTINKPSNLFAAAIGLSLSLLTSTVFADIQSQVVWAVNLGGEAFRADDSLQYQADNCTKHNDCRSVAAVEGTQIQPLYKSYRSGNLLFSRPLNNGIYDLTLHFMEPEDISKGERRFDVLAQGNLVIGDLDVRSSRDGRMRSALSRTIPNIQVTEGRFDISLKGLKGLPVISGFEVRQRQPADQAAWTLLWSDEFDQDGPVDIDKWNIETWPARKVNNEDQTYTTRAKNLRIEDGLLVIEAHKEDHAGAKYSSARINSAGKMDILYGKIEVRARLPKGQGTWPAIWMMPTDPFRYATKCGPSKVDWQGNGACDAWPNSGEIDIMEHVGFDPNIVHGTVHTKDYYWVNWNQRKGSIELDDVHKHFYRYGLEWTPDSLTTTVNDIPYFTYYRDSDDWASWPFNHPFHVILNLAIGGDWGRAGGPIDDSAFPLRLEIDYVKAYRATAVPQ
;
A
#
# COMPACT_ATOMS: atom_id res chain seq x y z
N MET A 1 -45.11 16.22 85.64
CA MET A 1 -46.48 16.63 85.30
C MET A 1 -46.58 16.96 83.88
N SER A 2 -47.32 16.29 83.29
CA SER A 2 -48.34 16.30 82.25
C SER A 2 -47.90 15.69 80.91
N THR A 3 -48.42 14.56 80.75
CA THR A 3 -48.68 13.79 79.55
C THR A 3 -49.47 14.59 78.51
N ILE A 4 -49.24 14.41 77.19
CA ILE A 4 -50.29 14.34 76.20
C ILE A 4 -49.81 13.55 74.97
N ASN A 5 -50.67 12.68 74.50
CA ASN A 5 -50.79 11.66 73.54
C ASN A 5 -50.30 11.98 72.07
N LYS A 6 -49.89 10.89 71.45
CA LYS A 6 -49.86 10.68 69.99
C LYS A 6 -51.26 10.75 69.32
N PRO A 7 -51.30 10.96 68.01
CA PRO A 7 -51.91 9.94 67.17
C PRO A 7 -51.05 9.45 66.03
N SER A 8 -51.22 8.19 65.74
CA SER A 8 -50.72 7.37 64.70
C SER A 8 -51.32 7.77 63.33
N ASN A 9 -50.54 7.91 62.30
CA ASN A 9 -50.99 7.83 60.93
C ASN A 9 -50.22 6.75 60.16
N LEU A 10 -50.94 5.73 59.81
CA LEU A 10 -50.53 4.72 58.82
C LEU A 10 -50.39 5.41 57.46
N PHE A 11 -49.25 5.28 56.87
CA PHE A 11 -49.06 5.47 55.45
C PHE A 11 -48.77 4.11 54.80
N ALA A 12 -49.68 3.70 53.95
CA ALA A 12 -49.55 2.53 53.09
C ALA A 12 -48.42 2.75 52.05
N ALA A 13 -47.43 1.88 52.09
CA ALA A 13 -46.42 1.85 51.07
C ALA A 13 -46.96 1.13 49.83
N ALA A 14 -47.21 1.88 48.78
CA ALA A 14 -47.44 1.31 47.45
C ALA A 14 -46.09 0.91 46.84
N ILE A 15 -45.85 -0.40 46.70
CA ILE A 15 -44.72 -0.95 45.98
C ILE A 15 -45.02 -0.83 44.47
N GLY A 16 -44.48 0.19 43.85
CA GLY A 16 -44.47 0.31 42.38
C GLY A 16 -43.38 -0.64 41.83
N LEU A 17 -43.79 -1.77 41.26
CA LEU A 17 -42.94 -2.60 40.42
C LEU A 17 -42.70 -1.86 39.11
N SER A 18 -41.59 -1.16 38.98
CA SER A 18 -41.09 -0.69 37.68
C SER A 18 -40.45 -1.87 36.93
N LEU A 19 -41.20 -2.41 35.99
CA LEU A 19 -40.68 -3.37 35.00
C LEU A 19 -39.79 -2.60 34.03
N SER A 20 -38.45 -2.60 34.30
CA SER A 20 -37.49 -2.16 33.34
C SER A 20 -37.36 -3.23 32.27
N LEU A 21 -38.00 -2.98 31.12
CA LEU A 21 -37.76 -3.66 29.86
C LEU A 21 -36.28 -3.37 29.47
N LEU A 22 -35.40 -4.27 29.86
CA LEU A 22 -34.08 -4.38 29.23
C LEU A 22 -34.31 -4.83 27.79
N THR A 23 -34.43 -3.87 26.86
CA THR A 23 -34.18 -4.16 25.46
C THR A 23 -32.71 -4.49 25.33
N SER A 24 -32.39 -5.78 25.38
CA SER A 24 -31.14 -6.28 24.86
C SER A 24 -31.13 -6.01 23.36
N THR A 25 -30.57 -4.88 22.94
CA THR A 25 -30.09 -4.73 21.56
C THR A 25 -29.07 -5.81 21.36
N VAL A 26 -29.47 -6.90 20.73
CA VAL A 26 -28.56 -7.85 20.12
C VAL A 26 -27.82 -7.04 19.06
N PHE A 27 -26.62 -6.55 19.38
CA PHE A 27 -25.65 -6.19 18.36
C PHE A 27 -25.33 -7.52 17.66
N ALA A 28 -26.01 -7.77 16.54
CA ALA A 28 -25.57 -8.80 15.63
C ALA A 28 -24.13 -8.41 15.28
N ASP A 29 -23.22 -9.28 15.61
CA ASP A 29 -21.84 -9.25 15.17
C ASP A 29 -21.88 -9.26 13.64
N ILE A 30 -21.79 -8.10 13.01
CA ILE A 30 -21.85 -7.95 11.55
C ILE A 30 -20.46 -8.31 11.06
N GLN A 31 -20.16 -9.62 11.06
CA GLN A 31 -18.95 -10.14 10.44
C GLN A 31 -18.99 -9.88 8.93
N SER A 32 -17.84 -9.54 8.35
CA SER A 32 -17.66 -9.41 6.90
C SER A 32 -18.19 -10.66 6.20
N GLN A 33 -19.15 -10.48 5.29
CA GLN A 33 -19.83 -11.60 4.66
C GLN A 33 -19.04 -12.10 3.45
N VAL A 34 -18.68 -13.39 3.45
CA VAL A 34 -18.18 -14.04 2.24
C VAL A 34 -19.31 -14.12 1.20
N VAL A 35 -19.07 -13.50 0.04
CA VAL A 35 -20.03 -13.42 -1.06
C VAL A 35 -19.65 -14.32 -2.24
N TRP A 36 -18.37 -14.69 -2.31
CA TRP A 36 -17.88 -15.58 -3.37
C TRP A 36 -16.61 -16.31 -2.89
N ALA A 37 -16.65 -17.62 -2.82
CA ALA A 37 -15.50 -18.46 -2.51
C ALA A 37 -15.48 -19.68 -3.40
N VAL A 38 -14.32 -20.02 -4.00
CA VAL A 38 -14.17 -21.08 -4.99
C VAL A 38 -12.94 -21.93 -4.69
N ASN A 39 -13.10 -23.24 -4.70
CA ASN A 39 -12.03 -24.23 -4.72
C ASN A 39 -11.71 -24.56 -6.19
N LEU A 40 -10.67 -23.93 -6.72
CA LEU A 40 -10.33 -24.05 -8.14
C LEU A 40 -9.75 -25.41 -8.48
N GLY A 41 -10.32 -26.04 -9.49
CA GLY A 41 -9.96 -27.38 -9.89
C GLY A 41 -10.45 -28.48 -8.94
N GLY A 42 -11.23 -28.14 -7.91
CA GLY A 42 -11.68 -29.08 -6.86
C GLY A 42 -13.17 -29.06 -6.60
N GLU A 43 -13.59 -29.99 -5.73
CA GLU A 43 -14.97 -30.15 -5.28
C GLU A 43 -15.34 -29.08 -4.24
N ALA A 44 -16.65 -28.85 -4.06
CA ALA A 44 -17.14 -27.99 -3.00
C ALA A 44 -16.83 -28.61 -1.61
N PHE A 45 -16.43 -27.76 -0.66
CA PHE A 45 -16.20 -28.20 0.70
C PHE A 45 -16.44 -27.08 1.70
N ARG A 46 -16.61 -27.45 2.97
CA ARG A 46 -16.71 -26.50 4.09
C ARG A 46 -15.40 -26.51 4.87
N ALA A 47 -14.81 -25.33 5.03
CA ALA A 47 -13.62 -25.14 5.85
C ALA A 47 -13.98 -25.17 7.37
N ASP A 48 -12.98 -25.29 8.23
CA ASP A 48 -13.16 -25.40 9.70
C ASP A 48 -13.86 -24.17 10.32
N ASP A 49 -13.70 -23.00 9.72
CA ASP A 49 -14.36 -21.74 10.08
C ASP A 49 -15.82 -21.63 9.60
N SER A 50 -16.37 -22.73 9.06
CA SER A 50 -17.69 -22.80 8.43
C SER A 50 -17.83 -22.11 7.08
N LEU A 51 -16.73 -21.60 6.51
CA LEU A 51 -16.70 -21.02 5.17
C LEU A 51 -16.95 -22.11 4.11
N GLN A 52 -17.90 -21.86 3.20
CA GLN A 52 -18.27 -22.75 2.12
C GLN A 52 -17.58 -22.35 0.82
N TYR A 53 -16.65 -23.16 0.35
CA TYR A 53 -16.08 -23.04 -0.99
C TYR A 53 -16.95 -23.77 -2.01
N GLN A 54 -17.25 -23.10 -3.11
CA GLN A 54 -17.96 -23.68 -4.25
C GLN A 54 -16.99 -24.53 -5.08
N ALA A 55 -17.53 -25.58 -5.71
CA ALA A 55 -16.76 -26.37 -6.67
C ALA A 55 -16.46 -25.54 -7.93
N ASP A 56 -15.29 -25.74 -8.53
CA ASP A 56 -15.00 -25.28 -9.88
C ASP A 56 -15.46 -26.34 -10.90
N ASN A 57 -16.10 -25.86 -11.97
CA ASN A 57 -16.60 -26.76 -13.01
C ASN A 57 -15.48 -27.14 -14.00
N CYS A 58 -14.59 -28.03 -13.57
CA CYS A 58 -13.43 -28.47 -14.35
C CYS A 58 -13.77 -29.28 -15.61
N THR A 59 -14.99 -29.75 -15.77
CA THR A 59 -15.37 -30.52 -16.96
C THR A 59 -15.34 -29.73 -18.26
N LYS A 60 -15.33 -28.41 -18.15
CA LYS A 60 -15.26 -27.49 -19.28
C LYS A 60 -13.85 -26.95 -19.55
N HIS A 61 -12.87 -27.27 -18.72
CA HIS A 61 -11.53 -26.65 -18.76
C HIS A 61 -10.44 -27.73 -18.63
N ASN A 62 -9.50 -27.75 -19.57
CA ASN A 62 -8.33 -28.65 -19.53
C ASN A 62 -7.20 -28.14 -18.61
N ASP A 63 -7.43 -27.08 -17.86
CA ASP A 63 -6.46 -26.37 -17.02
C ASP A 63 -6.53 -26.74 -15.52
N CYS A 64 -7.45 -27.64 -15.14
CA CYS A 64 -7.57 -28.16 -13.77
C CYS A 64 -6.60 -29.30 -13.50
N ARG A 65 -5.94 -29.27 -12.36
CA ARG A 65 -4.93 -30.23 -11.90
C ARG A 65 -5.05 -30.45 -10.39
N SER A 66 -4.37 -31.51 -9.89
CA SER A 66 -4.30 -31.78 -8.45
C SER A 66 -2.94 -32.34 -8.03
N VAL A 67 -2.66 -32.24 -6.73
CA VAL A 67 -1.49 -32.83 -6.06
C VAL A 67 -1.93 -33.65 -4.85
N ALA A 68 -1.08 -34.56 -4.38
CA ALA A 68 -1.43 -35.50 -3.29
C ALA A 68 -1.52 -34.77 -1.92
N ALA A 69 -0.60 -33.85 -1.63
CA ALA A 69 -0.52 -33.17 -0.35
C ALA A 69 0.12 -31.79 -0.50
N VAL A 70 -0.21 -30.87 0.42
CA VAL A 70 0.32 -29.50 0.49
C VAL A 70 0.72 -29.21 1.93
N GLU A 71 1.90 -28.65 2.12
CA GLU A 71 2.43 -28.22 3.43
C GLU A 71 1.93 -26.82 3.82
N GLY A 72 1.98 -26.52 5.13
CA GLY A 72 1.70 -25.16 5.64
C GLY A 72 0.23 -24.74 5.59
N THR A 73 -0.70 -25.72 5.58
CA THR A 73 -2.13 -25.45 5.64
C THR A 73 -2.89 -26.53 6.41
N GLN A 74 -3.93 -26.12 7.13
CA GLN A 74 -4.95 -27.00 7.69
C GLN A 74 -6.10 -27.28 6.69
N ILE A 75 -6.23 -26.41 5.67
CA ILE A 75 -7.31 -26.48 4.66
C ILE A 75 -6.81 -27.23 3.42
N GLN A 76 -6.47 -28.51 3.59
CA GLN A 76 -5.92 -29.36 2.52
C GLN A 76 -6.78 -29.38 1.24
N PRO A 77 -8.12 -29.47 1.28
CA PRO A 77 -8.93 -29.51 0.06
C PRO A 77 -8.72 -28.30 -0.85
N LEU A 78 -8.53 -27.09 -0.27
CA LEU A 78 -8.37 -25.85 -1.01
C LEU A 78 -7.07 -25.83 -1.84
N TYR A 79 -5.99 -26.41 -1.31
CA TYR A 79 -4.68 -26.31 -1.94
C TYR A 79 -4.29 -27.53 -2.76
N LYS A 80 -4.99 -28.65 -2.61
CA LYS A 80 -4.70 -29.87 -3.38
C LYS A 80 -5.10 -29.80 -4.84
N SER A 81 -6.06 -28.96 -5.18
CA SER A 81 -6.48 -28.68 -6.55
C SER A 81 -6.05 -27.28 -6.97
N TYR A 82 -5.90 -27.08 -8.26
CA TYR A 82 -5.52 -25.78 -8.82
C TYR A 82 -5.88 -25.66 -10.29
N ARG A 83 -5.94 -24.44 -10.77
CA ARG A 83 -5.97 -24.11 -12.21
C ARG A 83 -4.65 -23.47 -12.63
N SER A 84 -4.28 -23.72 -13.90
CA SER A 84 -3.07 -23.16 -14.50
C SER A 84 -3.39 -22.52 -15.84
N GLY A 85 -2.95 -21.28 -16.04
CA GLY A 85 -3.17 -20.55 -17.28
C GLY A 85 -3.32 -19.03 -17.05
N ASN A 86 -3.46 -18.28 -18.16
CA ASN A 86 -3.97 -16.91 -18.08
C ASN A 86 -5.49 -17.02 -17.85
N LEU A 87 -5.92 -16.64 -16.66
CA LEU A 87 -7.27 -16.90 -16.16
C LEU A 87 -8.02 -15.59 -15.95
N LEU A 88 -9.34 -15.64 -16.17
CA LEU A 88 -10.28 -14.58 -15.81
C LEU A 88 -11.45 -15.20 -15.05
N PHE A 89 -11.70 -14.71 -13.86
CA PHE A 89 -12.87 -15.01 -13.04
C PHE A 89 -13.72 -13.76 -12.94
N SER A 90 -15.01 -13.88 -13.18
CA SER A 90 -15.94 -12.77 -13.21
C SER A 90 -17.26 -13.16 -12.60
N ARG A 91 -17.81 -12.31 -11.72
CA ARG A 91 -19.10 -12.53 -11.08
C ARG A 91 -19.86 -11.21 -10.87
N PRO A 92 -21.18 -11.16 -11.19
CA PRO A 92 -22.01 -10.04 -10.76
C PRO A 92 -22.01 -9.92 -9.23
N LEU A 93 -21.61 -8.77 -8.72
CA LEU A 93 -21.69 -8.39 -7.31
C LEU A 93 -22.18 -6.95 -7.24
N ASN A 94 -22.86 -6.59 -6.14
CA ASN A 94 -23.29 -5.21 -5.91
C ASN A 94 -22.10 -4.26 -5.83
N ASN A 95 -22.33 -3.00 -6.16
CA ASN A 95 -21.34 -1.97 -5.90
C ASN A 95 -21.02 -1.90 -4.41
N GLY A 96 -19.75 -1.76 -4.05
CA GLY A 96 -19.30 -1.79 -2.67
C GLY A 96 -17.79 -2.02 -2.56
N ILE A 97 -17.34 -2.16 -1.32
CA ILE A 97 -15.93 -2.43 -0.99
C ILE A 97 -15.81 -3.90 -0.58
N TYR A 98 -14.77 -4.56 -1.09
CA TYR A 98 -14.54 -5.98 -0.89
C TYR A 98 -13.08 -6.26 -0.53
N ASP A 99 -12.86 -7.34 0.22
CA ASP A 99 -11.54 -7.94 0.39
C ASP A 99 -11.45 -9.21 -0.46
N LEU A 100 -10.32 -9.38 -1.14
CA LEU A 100 -10.01 -10.56 -1.95
C LEU A 100 -8.88 -11.35 -1.30
N THR A 101 -9.14 -12.59 -0.89
CA THR A 101 -8.10 -13.51 -0.47
C THR A 101 -7.86 -14.54 -1.56
N LEU A 102 -6.60 -14.68 -1.97
CA LEU A 102 -6.13 -15.58 -3.01
C LEU A 102 -5.28 -16.69 -2.40
N HIS A 103 -5.43 -17.91 -2.89
CA HIS A 103 -4.72 -19.08 -2.39
C HIS A 103 -3.90 -19.72 -3.51
N PHE A 104 -2.60 -19.87 -3.27
CA PHE A 104 -1.65 -20.40 -4.25
C PHE A 104 -0.82 -21.54 -3.66
N MET A 105 -0.31 -22.40 -4.50
CA MET A 105 0.81 -23.29 -4.22
C MET A 105 1.56 -23.58 -5.52
N GLU A 106 2.89 -23.75 -5.46
CA GLU A 106 3.66 -24.21 -6.61
C GLU A 106 3.59 -25.73 -6.72
N PRO A 107 2.91 -26.29 -7.75
CA PRO A 107 2.70 -27.73 -7.86
C PRO A 107 3.92 -28.50 -8.39
N GLU A 108 4.81 -27.81 -9.13
CA GLU A 108 5.89 -28.39 -9.89
C GLU A 108 7.26 -28.14 -9.23
N ASP A 109 8.19 -29.04 -9.46
CA ASP A 109 9.58 -28.87 -8.99
C ASP A 109 10.38 -28.02 -9.98
N ILE A 110 10.08 -26.73 -9.99
CA ILE A 110 10.75 -25.71 -10.80
C ILE A 110 11.63 -24.81 -9.93
N SER A 111 12.62 -24.15 -10.52
CA SER A 111 13.46 -23.22 -9.80
C SER A 111 12.73 -21.91 -9.51
N LYS A 112 13.21 -21.15 -8.50
CA LYS A 112 12.78 -19.77 -8.28
C LYS A 112 12.96 -18.96 -9.56
N GLY A 113 11.97 -18.12 -9.89
CA GLY A 113 11.97 -17.30 -11.09
C GLY A 113 11.49 -18.00 -12.38
N GLU A 114 11.17 -19.31 -12.36
CA GLU A 114 10.67 -20.04 -13.53
C GLU A 114 9.16 -19.84 -13.76
N ARG A 115 8.41 -19.52 -12.72
CA ARG A 115 7.00 -19.13 -12.81
C ARG A 115 6.81 -17.77 -12.12
N ARG A 116 6.43 -16.78 -12.93
CA ARG A 116 6.18 -15.41 -12.48
C ARG A 116 4.95 -14.87 -13.18
N PHE A 117 4.06 -14.25 -12.44
CA PHE A 117 2.80 -13.75 -12.99
C PHE A 117 2.23 -12.59 -12.19
N ASP A 118 1.39 -11.84 -12.86
CA ASP A 118 0.62 -10.73 -12.28
C ASP A 118 -0.79 -11.19 -11.90
N VAL A 119 -1.32 -10.60 -10.83
CA VAL A 119 -2.73 -10.71 -10.46
C VAL A 119 -3.37 -9.33 -10.54
N LEU A 120 -4.48 -9.25 -11.23
CA LEU A 120 -5.27 -8.03 -11.35
C LEU A 120 -6.65 -8.24 -10.71
N ALA A 121 -7.15 -7.20 -10.03
CA ALA A 121 -8.53 -7.11 -9.57
C ALA A 121 -9.15 -5.82 -10.13
N GLN A 122 -10.36 -5.92 -10.69
CA GLN A 122 -11.03 -4.78 -11.36
C GLN A 122 -10.14 -4.10 -12.42
N GLY A 123 -9.29 -4.86 -13.12
CA GLY A 123 -8.33 -4.36 -14.10
C GLY A 123 -7.04 -3.77 -13.52
N ASN A 124 -6.99 -3.49 -12.22
CA ASN A 124 -5.81 -2.93 -11.54
C ASN A 124 -4.84 -4.04 -11.12
N LEU A 125 -3.53 -3.78 -11.25
CA LEU A 125 -2.48 -4.69 -10.79
C LEU A 125 -2.44 -4.67 -9.26
N VAL A 126 -2.84 -5.77 -8.61
CA VAL A 126 -2.88 -5.88 -7.14
C VAL A 126 -1.75 -6.72 -6.56
N ILE A 127 -1.21 -7.67 -7.33
CA ILE A 127 0.04 -8.38 -7.01
C ILE A 127 0.86 -8.43 -8.28
N GLY A 128 1.99 -7.72 -8.30
CA GLY A 128 2.92 -7.74 -9.42
C GLY A 128 4.00 -8.79 -9.24
N ASP A 129 4.32 -9.49 -10.34
CA ASP A 129 5.48 -10.38 -10.43
C ASP A 129 5.53 -11.47 -9.35
N LEU A 130 4.40 -12.10 -9.06
CA LEU A 130 4.31 -13.16 -8.05
C LEU A 130 5.09 -14.40 -8.49
N ASP A 131 6.04 -14.82 -7.66
CA ASP A 131 6.72 -16.10 -7.71
C ASP A 131 6.37 -16.89 -6.44
N VAL A 132 5.46 -17.84 -6.56
CA VAL A 132 5.00 -18.64 -5.41
C VAL A 132 6.14 -19.46 -4.79
N ARG A 133 7.06 -19.96 -5.62
CA ARG A 133 8.24 -20.72 -5.15
C ARG A 133 9.18 -19.84 -4.32
N SER A 134 9.46 -18.62 -4.79
CA SER A 134 10.27 -17.63 -4.05
C SER A 134 9.59 -17.21 -2.76
N SER A 135 8.29 -16.93 -2.79
CA SER A 135 7.49 -16.56 -1.61
C SER A 135 7.38 -17.66 -0.55
N ARG A 136 7.84 -18.87 -0.84
CA ARG A 136 7.85 -20.03 0.07
C ARG A 136 9.27 -20.59 0.28
N ASP A 137 10.30 -19.76 0.20
CA ASP A 137 11.72 -20.11 0.41
C ASP A 137 12.22 -21.24 -0.49
N GLY A 138 11.67 -21.33 -1.69
CA GLY A 138 11.99 -22.39 -2.63
C GLY A 138 11.26 -23.71 -2.37
N ARG A 139 10.29 -23.76 -1.48
CA ARG A 139 9.45 -24.96 -1.23
C ARG A 139 8.35 -25.08 -2.27
N MET A 140 8.24 -26.23 -2.90
CA MET A 140 7.08 -26.61 -3.70
C MET A 140 5.97 -27.16 -2.81
N ARG A 141 4.74 -27.17 -3.30
CA ARG A 141 3.56 -27.70 -2.60
C ARG A 141 3.41 -27.18 -1.17
N SER A 142 3.74 -25.90 -1.00
CA SER A 142 3.60 -25.16 0.25
C SER A 142 2.57 -24.06 0.06
N ALA A 143 1.57 -24.01 0.93
CA ALA A 143 0.44 -23.09 0.84
C ALA A 143 0.89 -21.62 0.99
N LEU A 144 0.37 -20.77 0.13
CA LEU A 144 0.55 -19.32 0.16
C LEU A 144 -0.82 -18.66 0.08
N SER A 145 -1.12 -17.74 0.99
CA SER A 145 -2.34 -16.93 0.98
C SER A 145 -1.98 -15.45 0.87
N ARG A 146 -2.80 -14.68 0.15
CA ARG A 146 -2.67 -13.23 -0.03
C ARG A 146 -4.03 -12.57 0.06
N THR A 147 -4.17 -11.59 0.94
CA THR A 147 -5.40 -10.81 1.09
C THR A 147 -5.20 -9.39 0.63
N ILE A 148 -5.94 -8.98 -0.38
CA ILE A 148 -5.97 -7.62 -0.92
C ILE A 148 -7.22 -6.93 -0.36
N PRO A 149 -7.07 -5.94 0.52
CA PRO A 149 -8.21 -5.22 1.09
C PRO A 149 -8.72 -4.13 0.14
N ASN A 150 -9.92 -3.62 0.43
CA ASN A 150 -10.48 -2.39 -0.15
C ASN A 150 -10.68 -2.37 -1.67
N ILE A 151 -10.94 -3.50 -2.32
CA ILE A 151 -11.25 -3.53 -3.75
C ILE A 151 -12.63 -2.91 -3.98
N GLN A 152 -12.70 -1.84 -4.76
CA GLN A 152 -13.96 -1.18 -5.11
C GLN A 152 -14.62 -1.84 -6.31
N VAL A 153 -15.89 -2.20 -6.18
CA VAL A 153 -16.79 -2.58 -7.27
C VAL A 153 -17.72 -1.40 -7.56
N THR A 154 -17.66 -0.87 -8.78
CA THR A 154 -18.48 0.27 -9.23
C THR A 154 -19.38 -0.06 -10.42
N GLU A 155 -19.13 -1.19 -11.08
CA GLU A 155 -19.82 -1.61 -12.31
C GLU A 155 -20.69 -2.86 -12.13
N GLY A 156 -21.04 -3.20 -10.88
CA GLY A 156 -21.91 -4.34 -10.58
C GLY A 156 -21.27 -5.71 -10.84
N ARG A 157 -19.94 -5.78 -10.94
CA ARG A 157 -19.20 -7.01 -11.25
C ARG A 157 -17.84 -7.02 -10.56
N PHE A 158 -17.43 -8.18 -10.06
CA PHE A 158 -16.10 -8.41 -9.50
C PHE A 158 -15.29 -9.28 -10.46
N ASP A 159 -14.15 -8.75 -10.89
CA ASP A 159 -13.25 -9.40 -11.85
C ASP A 159 -11.87 -9.67 -11.21
N ILE A 160 -11.36 -10.89 -11.42
CA ILE A 160 -10.01 -11.32 -11.03
C ILE A 160 -9.33 -11.88 -12.26
N SER A 161 -8.13 -11.41 -12.61
CA SER A 161 -7.36 -12.00 -13.70
C SER A 161 -5.92 -12.28 -13.32
N LEU A 162 -5.37 -13.36 -13.91
CA LEU A 162 -3.98 -13.75 -13.77
C LEU A 162 -3.30 -13.71 -15.14
N LYS A 163 -2.13 -13.04 -15.22
CA LYS A 163 -1.34 -12.90 -16.45
C LYS A 163 0.08 -13.41 -16.25
N GLY A 164 0.50 -14.40 -17.01
CA GLY A 164 1.86 -14.92 -16.96
C GLY A 164 2.88 -13.93 -17.50
N LEU A 165 3.96 -13.73 -16.75
CA LEU A 165 5.17 -13.03 -17.17
C LEU A 165 6.24 -14.04 -17.62
N LYS A 166 6.36 -15.16 -16.90
CA LYS A 166 7.19 -16.31 -17.24
C LYS A 166 6.51 -17.59 -16.75
N GLY A 167 6.30 -18.55 -17.63
CA GLY A 167 5.47 -19.72 -17.34
C GLY A 167 3.98 -19.36 -17.23
N LEU A 168 3.15 -20.37 -16.92
CA LEU A 168 1.72 -20.17 -16.74
C LEU A 168 1.39 -19.92 -15.27
N PRO A 169 0.56 -18.92 -14.94
CA PRO A 169 0.03 -18.73 -13.59
C PRO A 169 -0.58 -19.99 -13.00
N VAL A 170 -0.56 -20.11 -11.69
CA VAL A 170 -1.25 -21.16 -10.93
C VAL A 170 -2.04 -20.53 -9.79
N ILE A 171 -3.23 -21.07 -9.50
CA ILE A 171 -4.07 -20.63 -8.38
C ILE A 171 -4.91 -21.79 -7.86
N SER A 172 -5.00 -21.94 -6.54
CA SER A 172 -5.75 -23.02 -5.87
C SER A 172 -7.17 -22.62 -5.50
N GLY A 173 -7.39 -21.36 -5.19
CA GLY A 173 -8.72 -20.88 -4.83
C GLY A 173 -8.70 -19.41 -4.45
N PHE A 174 -9.89 -18.88 -4.18
CA PHE A 174 -10.04 -17.52 -3.69
C PHE A 174 -11.33 -17.35 -2.89
N GLU A 175 -11.41 -16.27 -2.11
CA GLU A 175 -12.61 -15.79 -1.47
C GLU A 175 -12.73 -14.28 -1.60
N VAL A 176 -13.95 -13.81 -1.79
CA VAL A 176 -14.33 -12.39 -1.82
C VAL A 176 -15.27 -12.13 -0.65
N ARG A 177 -14.89 -11.22 0.23
CA ARG A 177 -15.68 -10.79 1.39
C ARG A 177 -16.18 -9.38 1.17
N GLN A 178 -17.47 -9.15 1.35
CA GLN A 178 -18.00 -7.80 1.35
C GLN A 178 -17.64 -7.11 2.67
N ARG A 179 -16.97 -5.96 2.60
CA ARG A 179 -16.74 -5.13 3.78
C ARG A 179 -18.01 -4.42 4.18
N GLN A 180 -18.29 -4.42 5.48
CA GLN A 180 -19.30 -3.56 6.06
C GLN A 180 -18.68 -2.23 6.49
N PRO A 181 -19.44 -1.13 6.61
CA PRO A 181 -18.90 0.15 7.09
C PRO A 181 -18.19 0.07 8.45
N ALA A 182 -18.56 -0.89 9.29
CA ALA A 182 -17.93 -1.15 10.59
C ALA A 182 -16.57 -1.87 10.48
N ASP A 183 -16.29 -2.54 9.36
CA ASP A 183 -15.05 -3.28 9.13
C ASP A 183 -13.92 -2.38 8.58
N GLN A 184 -14.21 -1.12 8.28
CA GLN A 184 -13.15 -0.17 7.96
C GLN A 184 -12.30 0.01 9.22
N ALA A 185 -11.02 -0.32 9.12
CA ALA A 185 -10.09 -0.07 10.20
C ALA A 185 -10.27 1.39 10.66
N ALA A 186 -10.67 1.57 11.91
CA ALA A 186 -10.81 2.90 12.45
C ALA A 186 -9.41 3.49 12.56
N TRP A 187 -9.13 4.51 11.78
CA TRP A 187 -7.87 5.20 11.77
C TRP A 187 -7.91 6.38 12.75
N THR A 188 -6.96 6.44 13.66
CA THR A 188 -6.77 7.61 14.53
C THR A 188 -5.68 8.48 13.94
N LEU A 189 -5.99 9.75 13.64
CA LEU A 189 -5.02 10.72 13.17
C LEU A 189 -3.92 10.91 14.21
N LEU A 190 -2.66 10.75 13.80
CA LEU A 190 -1.47 10.96 14.62
C LEU A 190 -0.84 12.31 14.35
N TRP A 191 -0.77 12.68 13.09
CA TRP A 191 -0.09 13.86 12.62
C TRP A 191 -0.68 14.31 11.29
N SER A 192 -0.73 15.62 11.05
CA SER A 192 -1.09 16.19 9.75
C SER A 192 -0.39 17.49 9.47
N ASP A 193 -0.29 17.82 8.20
CA ASP A 193 -0.05 19.14 7.69
C ASP A 193 -1.05 19.41 6.56
N GLU A 194 -1.92 20.39 6.79
CA GLU A 194 -2.99 20.79 5.86
C GLU A 194 -2.55 21.99 4.98
N PHE A 195 -1.35 22.52 5.23
CA PHE A 195 -0.76 23.65 4.49
C PHE A 195 -1.64 24.92 4.44
N ASP A 196 -2.42 25.18 5.49
CA ASP A 196 -3.43 26.25 5.55
C ASP A 196 -2.87 27.68 5.58
N GLN A 197 -1.57 27.87 5.85
CA GLN A 197 -0.96 29.18 6.01
C GLN A 197 0.06 29.45 4.92
N ASP A 198 -0.24 30.41 4.05
CA ASP A 198 0.67 30.84 2.99
C ASP A 198 2.03 31.31 3.54
N GLY A 199 3.10 30.96 2.84
CA GLY A 199 4.46 31.34 3.21
C GLY A 199 5.46 30.19 3.16
N PRO A 200 6.49 30.17 4.02
CA PRO A 200 7.44 29.07 4.10
C PRO A 200 6.80 27.83 4.74
N VAL A 201 7.33 26.66 4.43
CA VAL A 201 6.92 25.42 5.11
C VAL A 201 7.30 25.46 6.59
N ASP A 202 6.51 24.80 7.42
CA ASP A 202 6.74 24.68 8.86
C ASP A 202 7.97 23.80 9.12
N ILE A 203 9.04 24.43 9.62
CA ILE A 203 10.30 23.75 9.92
C ILE A 203 10.21 22.83 11.16
N ASP A 204 9.14 22.92 11.96
CA ASP A 204 8.89 21.98 13.04
C ASP A 204 8.25 20.67 12.52
N LYS A 205 7.69 20.70 11.31
CA LYS A 205 7.12 19.54 10.62
C LYS A 205 8.02 18.98 9.53
N TRP A 206 8.84 19.82 8.88
CA TRP A 206 9.62 19.45 7.70
C TRP A 206 11.08 19.84 7.79
N ASN A 207 11.96 18.98 7.31
CA ASN A 207 13.34 19.31 6.97
C ASN A 207 13.40 19.64 5.48
N ILE A 208 14.09 20.73 5.11
CA ILE A 208 14.31 21.12 3.72
C ILE A 208 15.71 20.66 3.32
N GLU A 209 15.80 19.83 2.27
CA GLU A 209 17.06 19.32 1.78
C GLU A 209 17.66 20.20 0.67
N THR A 210 18.96 20.46 0.76
CA THR A 210 19.71 21.17 -0.28
C THR A 210 20.76 20.24 -0.88
N TRP A 211 20.54 19.86 -2.12
CA TRP A 211 21.39 18.89 -2.82
C TRP A 211 21.92 19.46 -4.13
N PRO A 212 23.18 19.20 -4.51
CA PRO A 212 23.65 19.49 -5.85
C PRO A 212 22.99 18.54 -6.86
N ALA A 213 22.97 18.95 -8.12
CA ALA A 213 22.57 18.06 -9.20
C ALA A 213 23.45 16.79 -9.21
N ARG A 214 22.85 15.68 -9.65
CA ARG A 214 23.51 14.38 -9.83
C ARG A 214 24.04 13.73 -8.55
N LYS A 215 23.53 14.12 -7.40
CA LYS A 215 23.85 13.46 -6.13
C LYS A 215 23.40 11.99 -6.13
N VAL A 216 22.16 11.75 -6.61
CA VAL A 216 21.58 10.40 -6.79
C VAL A 216 20.94 10.29 -8.17
N ASN A 217 20.78 9.11 -8.72
CA ASN A 217 19.99 8.77 -9.91
C ASN A 217 20.28 9.66 -11.15
N ASN A 218 21.47 10.30 -11.22
CA ASN A 218 21.81 11.27 -12.27
C ASN A 218 20.78 12.39 -12.48
N GLU A 219 20.04 12.78 -11.44
CA GLU A 219 19.05 13.84 -11.47
C GLU A 219 19.67 15.19 -11.82
N ASP A 220 18.99 16.00 -12.67
CA ASP A 220 19.59 17.19 -13.27
C ASP A 220 19.34 18.47 -12.45
N GLN A 221 18.40 18.48 -11.51
CA GLN A 221 18.11 19.63 -10.67
C GLN A 221 19.05 19.73 -9.48
N THR A 222 19.23 20.94 -8.98
CA THR A 222 19.63 21.22 -7.60
C THR A 222 18.39 21.40 -6.73
N TYR A 223 18.37 20.87 -5.51
CA TYR A 223 17.32 21.15 -4.52
C TYR A 223 17.69 22.36 -3.69
N THR A 224 16.74 23.28 -3.50
CA THR A 224 16.95 24.59 -2.85
C THR A 224 15.91 24.89 -1.79
N THR A 225 16.21 25.87 -0.93
CA THR A 225 15.30 26.42 0.09
C THR A 225 14.54 27.66 -0.38
N ARG A 226 14.69 28.05 -1.66
CA ARG A 226 14.14 29.31 -2.17
C ARG A 226 12.62 29.27 -2.28
N ALA A 227 11.95 30.36 -1.88
CA ALA A 227 10.49 30.46 -1.96
C ALA A 227 9.92 30.19 -3.36
N LYS A 228 10.66 30.48 -4.44
CA LYS A 228 10.23 30.13 -5.80
C LYS A 228 10.15 28.62 -6.05
N ASN A 229 10.94 27.81 -5.31
CA ASN A 229 10.95 26.36 -5.45
C ASN A 229 10.08 25.65 -4.41
N LEU A 230 9.89 26.27 -3.23
CA LEU A 230 9.20 25.65 -2.11
C LEU A 230 8.45 26.70 -1.30
N ARG A 231 7.14 26.60 -1.21
CA ARG A 231 6.26 27.48 -0.46
C ARG A 231 4.89 26.87 -0.24
N ILE A 232 4.15 27.46 0.67
CA ILE A 232 2.71 27.27 0.79
C ILE A 232 2.04 28.45 0.08
N GLU A 233 1.15 28.16 -0.87
CA GLU A 233 0.44 29.13 -1.70
C GLU A 233 -1.00 28.64 -1.92
N ASP A 234 -1.99 29.47 -1.57
CA ASP A 234 -3.43 29.16 -1.72
C ASP A 234 -3.86 27.86 -1.02
N GLY A 235 -3.31 27.58 0.18
CA GLY A 235 -3.61 26.36 0.94
C GLY A 235 -2.97 25.08 0.39
N LEU A 236 -1.94 25.19 -0.44
CA LEU A 236 -1.22 24.09 -1.04
C LEU A 236 0.28 24.18 -0.76
N LEU A 237 0.92 23.07 -0.44
CA LEU A 237 2.37 22.99 -0.57
C LEU A 237 2.72 22.92 -2.06
N VAL A 238 3.49 23.89 -2.53
CA VAL A 238 3.96 23.97 -3.91
C VAL A 238 5.45 23.65 -3.96
N ILE A 239 5.80 22.56 -4.62
CA ILE A 239 7.17 22.25 -5.04
C ILE A 239 7.25 22.59 -6.53
N GLU A 240 8.00 23.65 -6.86
CA GLU A 240 8.04 24.19 -8.21
C GLU A 240 9.44 24.05 -8.80
N ALA A 241 9.53 23.34 -9.91
CA ALA A 241 10.76 23.19 -10.67
C ALA A 241 10.89 24.29 -11.73
N HIS A 242 12.10 24.82 -11.86
CA HIS A 242 12.43 25.85 -12.84
C HIS A 242 13.60 25.43 -13.72
N LYS A 243 13.52 25.78 -15.01
CA LYS A 243 14.68 25.80 -15.91
C LYS A 243 15.45 27.07 -15.67
N GLU A 244 16.60 26.98 -15.05
CA GLU A 244 17.50 28.10 -14.76
C GLU A 244 18.89 27.64 -14.41
N ASP A 245 19.91 28.45 -14.68
CA ASP A 245 21.26 28.20 -14.18
C ASP A 245 21.34 28.58 -12.69
N HIS A 246 21.44 27.55 -11.82
CA HIS A 246 21.57 27.75 -10.38
C HIS A 246 22.46 26.71 -9.73
N ALA A 247 23.44 27.16 -8.92
CA ALA A 247 24.36 26.28 -8.18
C ALA A 247 25.02 25.17 -9.05
N GLY A 248 25.33 25.50 -10.33
CA GLY A 248 25.95 24.57 -11.27
C GLY A 248 25.01 23.59 -11.96
N ALA A 249 23.71 23.67 -11.68
CA ALA A 249 22.66 22.90 -12.35
C ALA A 249 21.90 23.73 -13.39
N LYS A 250 21.22 23.06 -14.33
CA LYS A 250 20.33 23.70 -15.33
C LYS A 250 18.88 23.76 -14.88
N TYR A 251 18.57 23.12 -13.78
CA TYR A 251 17.24 23.09 -13.17
C TYR A 251 17.35 23.25 -11.68
N SER A 252 16.33 23.84 -11.08
CA SER A 252 16.15 23.94 -9.64
C SER A 252 14.79 23.36 -9.24
N SER A 253 14.71 22.76 -8.06
CA SER A 253 13.49 22.21 -7.50
C SER A 253 13.57 22.19 -5.98
N ALA A 254 12.68 21.43 -5.30
CA ALA A 254 12.75 21.24 -3.87
C ALA A 254 12.49 19.79 -3.46
N ARG A 255 12.99 19.46 -2.27
CA ARG A 255 12.79 18.19 -1.57
C ARG A 255 12.69 18.47 -0.08
N ILE A 256 11.67 17.90 0.56
CA ILE A 256 11.46 17.97 2.01
C ILE A 256 11.21 16.59 2.59
N ASN A 257 11.49 16.43 3.87
CA ASN A 257 11.24 15.21 4.59
C ASN A 257 10.79 15.46 6.04
N SER A 258 10.13 14.46 6.64
CA SER A 258 9.62 14.50 8.02
C SER A 258 10.52 13.80 9.04
N ALA A 259 11.78 13.46 8.72
CA ALA A 259 12.67 12.70 9.58
C ALA A 259 12.86 13.35 10.97
N GLY A 260 12.60 12.60 12.04
CA GLY A 260 12.67 13.07 13.41
C GLY A 260 11.53 14.00 13.83
N LYS A 261 10.54 14.23 12.97
CA LYS A 261 9.36 15.08 13.21
C LYS A 261 8.06 14.33 13.07
N MET A 262 7.99 13.40 12.13
CA MET A 262 6.93 12.42 11.97
C MET A 262 7.58 11.12 11.43
N ASP A 263 7.98 10.27 12.35
CA ASP A 263 8.48 8.94 12.08
C ASP A 263 7.39 7.94 12.46
N ILE A 264 7.03 7.06 11.54
CA ILE A 264 5.95 6.11 11.73
C ILE A 264 6.46 4.67 11.56
N LEU A 265 5.99 3.79 12.44
CA LEU A 265 6.08 2.34 12.28
C LEU A 265 4.67 1.78 12.28
N TYR A 266 4.27 1.22 11.14
CA TYR A 266 2.92 0.75 10.86
C TYR A 266 1.84 1.84 10.94
N GLY A 267 0.75 1.64 10.23
CA GLY A 267 -0.34 2.60 10.18
C GLY A 267 -0.75 2.97 8.75
N LYS A 268 -1.28 4.16 8.57
CA LYS A 268 -1.65 4.68 7.25
C LYS A 268 -0.98 6.03 7.02
N ILE A 269 -0.44 6.24 5.83
CA ILE A 269 -0.04 7.55 5.30
C ILE A 269 -1.02 7.91 4.19
N GLU A 270 -1.41 9.16 4.13
CA GLU A 270 -2.26 9.69 3.06
C GLU A 270 -1.76 11.08 2.63
N VAL A 271 -1.53 11.23 1.34
CA VAL A 271 -1.09 12.50 0.72
C VAL A 271 -2.04 12.82 -0.42
N ARG A 272 -2.68 13.98 -0.39
CA ARG A 272 -3.52 14.45 -1.49
C ARG A 272 -2.75 15.40 -2.37
N ALA A 273 -2.52 15.01 -3.63
CA ALA A 273 -1.64 15.74 -4.53
C ALA A 273 -2.15 15.77 -5.97
N ARG A 274 -1.70 16.80 -6.72
CA ARG A 274 -1.81 16.95 -8.17
C ARG A 274 -0.41 17.00 -8.77
N LEU A 275 -0.17 16.16 -9.79
CA LEU A 275 1.17 15.92 -10.31
C LEU A 275 1.53 16.89 -11.45
N PRO A 276 2.82 17.22 -11.65
CA PRO A 276 3.29 18.05 -12.75
C PRO A 276 3.12 17.32 -14.09
N LYS A 277 2.92 18.11 -15.17
CA LYS A 277 2.87 17.62 -16.54
C LYS A 277 4.15 18.03 -17.29
N GLY A 278 4.84 17.11 -17.91
CA GLY A 278 5.97 17.43 -18.79
C GLY A 278 7.00 16.33 -18.86
N GLN A 279 7.52 16.09 -20.06
CA GLN A 279 8.63 15.16 -20.29
C GLN A 279 9.85 15.56 -19.44
N GLY A 280 10.38 14.62 -18.68
CA GLY A 280 11.53 14.82 -17.81
C GLY A 280 11.17 15.07 -16.35
N THR A 281 9.88 15.17 -15.98
CA THR A 281 9.47 15.21 -14.55
C THR A 281 9.51 13.84 -13.91
N TRP A 282 9.82 13.82 -12.61
CA TRP A 282 9.78 12.65 -11.75
C TRP A 282 9.40 13.08 -10.32
N PRO A 283 8.10 13.36 -10.07
CA PRO A 283 7.58 13.60 -8.73
C PRO A 283 7.50 12.29 -7.93
N ALA A 284 7.74 12.37 -6.62
CA ALA A 284 7.63 11.23 -5.72
C ALA A 284 7.05 11.62 -4.35
N ILE A 285 6.22 10.71 -3.83
CA ILE A 285 5.73 10.63 -2.46
C ILE A 285 6.20 9.28 -1.94
N TRP A 286 7.15 9.26 -1.03
CA TRP A 286 7.87 8.05 -0.65
C TRP A 286 8.40 8.10 0.77
N MET A 287 9.02 7.03 1.24
CA MET A 287 9.50 6.92 2.60
C MET A 287 10.87 6.26 2.67
N MET A 288 11.69 6.79 3.56
CA MET A 288 13.00 6.23 3.91
C MET A 288 13.05 5.89 5.41
N PRO A 289 13.90 4.91 5.78
CA PRO A 289 14.08 4.56 7.19
C PRO A 289 14.61 5.74 8.00
N THR A 290 14.07 5.92 9.21
CA THR A 290 14.59 6.91 10.18
C THR A 290 16.03 6.58 10.57
N ASP A 291 16.35 5.30 10.73
CA ASP A 291 17.72 4.79 10.85
C ASP A 291 18.14 4.09 9.55
N PRO A 292 18.82 4.80 8.63
CA PRO A 292 19.23 4.21 7.36
C PRO A 292 20.32 3.13 7.52
N PHE A 293 20.98 3.06 8.67
CA PHE A 293 22.04 2.08 8.93
C PHE A 293 21.56 0.81 9.63
N ARG A 294 20.26 0.67 9.87
CA ARG A 294 19.65 -0.45 10.59
C ARG A 294 20.13 -1.81 10.11
N TYR A 295 20.26 -1.97 8.80
CA TYR A 295 20.71 -3.20 8.13
C TYR A 295 21.93 -2.98 7.24
N ALA A 296 22.62 -1.86 7.37
CA ALA A 296 23.86 -1.62 6.66
C ALA A 296 24.97 -2.57 7.15
N THR A 297 25.72 -3.14 6.22
CA THR A 297 26.83 -4.05 6.51
C THR A 297 28.19 -3.50 6.12
N LYS A 298 28.22 -2.46 5.27
CA LYS A 298 29.46 -1.86 4.74
C LYS A 298 29.72 -0.44 5.24
N CYS A 299 28.77 0.15 5.92
CA CYS A 299 28.88 1.50 6.45
C CYS A 299 28.07 1.63 7.75
N GLY A 300 28.24 2.74 8.47
CA GLY A 300 27.56 3.02 9.73
C GLY A 300 27.34 4.52 9.92
N PRO A 301 26.78 4.96 11.05
CA PRO A 301 26.42 6.35 11.32
C PRO A 301 27.65 7.28 11.50
N SER A 302 28.76 6.96 10.88
CA SER A 302 29.89 7.87 10.76
C SER A 302 29.48 9.05 9.87
N LYS A 303 30.14 10.18 10.03
CA LYS A 303 29.87 11.49 9.38
C LYS A 303 29.89 11.50 7.82
N VAL A 304 29.77 10.36 7.18
CA VAL A 304 29.77 10.22 5.73
C VAL A 304 28.35 10.30 5.21
N ASP A 305 28.13 11.19 4.25
CA ASP A 305 26.89 11.22 3.48
C ASP A 305 26.72 9.84 2.79
N TRP A 306 25.74 9.08 3.24
CA TRP A 306 25.50 7.73 2.72
C TRP A 306 24.70 7.76 1.41
N GLN A 307 23.92 8.83 1.19
CA GLN A 307 23.09 8.99 0.02
C GLN A 307 23.94 9.32 -1.21
N GLY A 308 23.83 8.47 -2.24
CA GLY A 308 24.69 8.56 -3.42
C GLY A 308 26.14 8.03 -3.22
N ASN A 309 26.45 7.46 -2.05
CA ASN A 309 27.75 6.85 -1.77
C ASN A 309 27.72 5.35 -2.10
N GLY A 310 28.23 4.96 -3.25
CA GLY A 310 28.27 3.56 -3.69
C GLY A 310 29.10 2.61 -2.81
N ALA A 311 29.90 3.12 -1.85
CA ALA A 311 30.60 2.31 -0.87
C ALA A 311 29.76 1.96 0.36
N CYS A 312 28.59 2.59 0.52
CA CYS A 312 27.65 2.37 1.61
C CYS A 312 26.45 1.57 1.12
N ASP A 313 26.05 0.53 1.85
CA ASP A 313 24.90 -0.31 1.55
C ASP A 313 23.71 -0.07 2.48
N ALA A 314 23.66 1.09 3.15
CA ALA A 314 22.52 1.51 3.94
C ALA A 314 21.25 1.46 3.08
N TRP A 315 21.32 1.98 1.86
CA TRP A 315 20.36 1.71 0.80
C TRP A 315 20.93 0.62 -0.14
N PRO A 316 20.14 -0.36 -0.55
CA PRO A 316 18.72 -0.59 -0.23
C PRO A 316 18.48 -1.47 1.01
N ASN A 317 19.53 -1.77 1.80
CA ASN A 317 19.45 -2.77 2.87
C ASN A 317 18.40 -2.43 3.94
N SER A 318 18.28 -1.15 4.30
CA SER A 318 17.33 -0.72 5.34
C SER A 318 15.94 -0.38 4.79
N GLY A 319 15.70 -0.59 3.50
CA GLY A 319 14.41 -0.47 2.85
C GLY A 319 14.12 0.92 2.27
N GLU A 320 13.17 0.95 1.33
CA GLU A 320 12.53 2.14 0.75
C GLU A 320 11.09 1.77 0.37
N ILE A 321 10.15 2.67 0.59
CA ILE A 321 8.73 2.50 0.26
C ILE A 321 8.29 3.67 -0.61
N ASP A 322 7.98 3.41 -1.88
CA ASP A 322 7.49 4.40 -2.82
C ASP A 322 5.97 4.32 -2.86
N ILE A 323 5.31 5.27 -2.18
CA ILE A 323 3.84 5.34 -2.12
C ILE A 323 3.30 5.76 -3.48
N MET A 324 3.96 6.70 -4.14
CA MET A 324 3.62 7.21 -5.46
C MET A 324 4.87 7.69 -6.16
N GLU A 325 5.13 7.16 -7.33
CA GLU A 325 6.05 7.73 -8.31
C GLU A 325 5.35 7.93 -9.65
N HIS A 326 5.72 8.98 -10.36
CA HIS A 326 5.24 9.26 -11.70
C HIS A 326 6.37 9.80 -12.57
N VAL A 327 6.34 9.51 -13.86
CA VAL A 327 7.29 10.06 -14.84
C VAL A 327 6.55 10.69 -16.00
N GLY A 328 6.99 11.89 -16.40
CA GLY A 328 6.27 12.71 -17.38
C GLY A 328 6.17 12.12 -18.79
N PHE A 329 6.93 11.07 -19.13
CA PHE A 329 6.83 10.39 -20.41
C PHE A 329 5.76 9.28 -20.42
N ASP A 330 5.29 8.85 -19.25
CA ASP A 330 4.25 7.83 -19.10
C ASP A 330 3.04 8.46 -18.42
N PRO A 331 2.30 9.33 -19.12
CA PRO A 331 1.26 10.14 -18.54
C PRO A 331 0.15 9.26 -17.96
N ASN A 332 -0.38 9.71 -16.82
CA ASN A 332 -1.48 9.05 -16.09
C ASN A 332 -1.13 7.71 -15.43
N ILE A 333 0.06 7.16 -15.59
CA ILE A 333 0.49 5.97 -14.88
C ILE A 333 1.20 6.36 -13.58
N VAL A 334 0.73 5.78 -12.48
CA VAL A 334 1.31 5.94 -11.14
C VAL A 334 1.86 4.60 -10.69
N HIS A 335 3.04 4.62 -10.10
CA HIS A 335 3.77 3.44 -9.64
C HIS A 335 3.87 3.43 -8.12
N GLY A 336 3.76 2.26 -7.50
CA GLY A 336 4.15 1.98 -6.13
C GLY A 336 5.25 0.93 -6.14
N THR A 337 6.29 1.12 -5.33
CA THR A 337 7.48 0.27 -5.37
C THR A 337 7.99 0.03 -3.95
N VAL A 338 8.72 -1.05 -3.74
CA VAL A 338 9.59 -1.22 -2.59
C VAL A 338 11.00 -1.61 -3.05
N HIS A 339 11.99 -1.07 -2.35
CA HIS A 339 13.38 -1.47 -2.52
C HIS A 339 13.92 -2.11 -1.25
N THR A 340 14.52 -3.29 -1.40
CA THR A 340 15.15 -4.05 -0.34
C THR A 340 16.47 -4.62 -0.85
N LYS A 341 17.28 -5.20 0.02
CA LYS A 341 18.53 -5.85 -0.43
C LYS A 341 18.29 -6.91 -1.51
N ASP A 342 17.22 -7.70 -1.39
CA ASP A 342 16.92 -8.78 -2.33
C ASP A 342 16.20 -8.26 -3.59
N TYR A 343 15.48 -7.13 -3.48
CA TYR A 343 14.60 -6.61 -4.53
C TYR A 343 14.81 -5.10 -4.70
N TYR A 344 15.61 -4.70 -5.71
CA TYR A 344 15.80 -3.28 -6.02
C TYR A 344 16.17 -3.06 -7.49
N TRP A 345 16.02 -1.82 -7.96
CA TRP A 345 16.07 -1.49 -9.39
C TRP A 345 17.38 -1.85 -10.07
N VAL A 346 18.51 -1.77 -9.39
CA VAL A 346 19.82 -2.11 -9.98
C VAL A 346 19.89 -3.57 -10.44
N ASN A 347 19.15 -4.46 -9.76
CA ASN A 347 19.00 -5.87 -10.13
C ASN A 347 17.79 -6.13 -11.05
N TRP A 348 17.03 -5.09 -11.43
CA TRP A 348 15.81 -5.18 -12.25
C TRP A 348 14.76 -6.12 -11.67
N ASN A 349 14.68 -6.22 -10.36
CA ASN A 349 13.80 -7.14 -9.65
C ASN A 349 13.03 -6.49 -8.49
N GLN A 350 12.98 -5.14 -8.42
CA GLN A 350 12.17 -4.42 -7.43
C GLN A 350 10.72 -4.88 -7.50
N ARG A 351 10.07 -4.95 -6.35
CA ARG A 351 8.65 -5.27 -6.25
C ARG A 351 7.84 -4.00 -6.48
N LYS A 352 6.97 -4.02 -7.47
CA LYS A 352 6.19 -2.85 -7.87
C LYS A 352 4.82 -3.21 -8.42
N GLY A 353 3.93 -2.24 -8.42
CA GLY A 353 2.67 -2.24 -9.14
C GLY A 353 2.39 -0.88 -9.73
N SER A 354 1.36 -0.77 -10.55
CA SER A 354 0.96 0.49 -11.17
C SER A 354 -0.55 0.56 -11.40
N ILE A 355 -1.04 1.78 -11.51
CA ILE A 355 -2.43 2.07 -11.84
C ILE A 355 -2.48 3.21 -12.86
N GLU A 356 -3.40 3.09 -13.82
CA GLU A 356 -3.74 4.18 -14.74
C GLU A 356 -4.86 5.02 -14.14
N LEU A 357 -4.70 6.34 -14.13
CA LEU A 357 -5.63 7.31 -13.57
C LEU A 357 -6.14 8.26 -14.67
N ASP A 358 -7.26 8.92 -14.40
CA ASP A 358 -7.77 9.96 -15.29
C ASP A 358 -7.08 11.29 -14.99
N ASP A 359 -6.24 11.76 -15.92
CA ASP A 359 -5.54 13.05 -15.91
C ASP A 359 -4.97 13.52 -14.55
N VAL A 360 -3.89 12.86 -14.10
CA VAL A 360 -3.20 13.16 -12.84
C VAL A 360 -2.68 14.61 -12.75
N HIS A 361 -2.66 15.33 -13.88
CA HIS A 361 -2.18 16.70 -13.98
C HIS A 361 -3.30 17.74 -13.74
N LYS A 362 -4.56 17.33 -13.83
CA LYS A 362 -5.73 18.19 -13.58
C LYS A 362 -6.40 17.91 -12.26
N HIS A 363 -6.36 16.65 -11.82
CA HIS A 363 -7.11 16.21 -10.65
C HIS A 363 -6.21 15.94 -9.45
N PHE A 364 -6.68 16.28 -8.26
CA PHE A 364 -6.06 15.83 -7.02
C PHE A 364 -6.49 14.41 -6.71
N TYR A 365 -5.52 13.55 -6.41
CA TYR A 365 -5.73 12.19 -5.94
C TYR A 365 -5.19 12.01 -4.53
N ARG A 366 -5.80 11.11 -3.74
CA ARG A 366 -5.27 10.67 -2.46
C ARG A 366 -4.36 9.46 -2.70
N TYR A 367 -3.07 9.66 -2.56
CA TYR A 367 -2.06 8.60 -2.59
C TYR A 367 -1.83 8.10 -1.18
N GLY A 368 -2.01 6.80 -0.93
CA GLY A 368 -1.99 6.22 0.39
C GLY A 368 -1.06 5.02 0.52
N LEU A 369 -0.64 4.78 1.76
CA LEU A 369 0.03 3.55 2.19
C LEU A 369 -0.72 3.01 3.40
N GLU A 370 -1.15 1.75 3.36
CA GLU A 370 -1.52 0.99 4.54
C GLU A 370 -0.39 0.01 4.87
N TRP A 371 0.19 0.17 6.05
CA TRP A 371 1.38 -0.55 6.48
C TRP A 371 1.11 -1.33 7.75
N THR A 372 1.22 -2.65 7.65
CA THR A 372 1.07 -3.61 8.76
C THR A 372 2.39 -4.35 9.01
N PRO A 373 2.53 -5.13 10.11
CA PRO A 373 3.67 -6.00 10.28
C PRO A 373 3.92 -6.99 9.14
N ASP A 374 2.88 -7.32 8.35
CA ASP A 374 2.90 -8.39 7.36
C ASP A 374 2.71 -7.92 5.91
N SER A 375 2.36 -6.65 5.70
CA SER A 375 2.13 -6.11 4.35
C SER A 375 2.29 -4.60 4.25
N LEU A 376 2.63 -4.15 3.04
CA LEU A 376 2.61 -2.77 2.57
C LEU A 376 1.64 -2.70 1.40
N THR A 377 0.59 -1.90 1.50
CA THR A 377 -0.39 -1.72 0.42
C THR A 377 -0.46 -0.27 0.02
N THR A 378 -0.08 0.04 -1.23
CA THR A 378 -0.25 1.38 -1.79
C THR A 378 -1.64 1.53 -2.41
N THR A 379 -2.24 2.71 -2.24
CA THR A 379 -3.60 3.00 -2.70
C THR A 379 -3.69 4.34 -3.43
N VAL A 380 -4.65 4.47 -4.33
CA VAL A 380 -5.12 5.75 -4.86
C VAL A 380 -6.63 5.86 -4.63
N ASN A 381 -7.06 6.92 -3.94
CA ASN A 381 -8.45 7.11 -3.51
C ASN A 381 -9.01 5.86 -2.80
N ASP A 382 -8.18 5.25 -1.93
CA ASP A 382 -8.43 4.01 -1.20
C ASP A 382 -8.52 2.73 -2.08
N ILE A 383 -8.25 2.82 -3.39
CA ILE A 383 -8.17 1.67 -4.30
C ILE A 383 -6.75 1.12 -4.26
N PRO A 384 -6.53 -0.13 -3.83
CA PRO A 384 -5.22 -0.77 -3.85
C PRO A 384 -4.70 -0.92 -5.28
N TYR A 385 -3.41 -0.65 -5.48
CA TYR A 385 -2.77 -0.90 -6.78
C TYR A 385 -1.43 -1.63 -6.68
N PHE A 386 -0.88 -1.80 -5.48
CA PHE A 386 0.28 -2.63 -5.21
C PHE A 386 0.24 -3.10 -3.77
N THR A 387 0.54 -4.38 -3.54
CA THR A 387 0.73 -4.94 -2.18
C THR A 387 1.99 -5.79 -2.14
N TYR A 388 2.87 -5.44 -1.21
CA TYR A 388 4.06 -6.23 -0.90
C TYR A 388 3.87 -6.94 0.44
N TYR A 389 4.15 -8.24 0.48
CA TYR A 389 3.92 -9.10 1.63
C TYR A 389 5.22 -9.55 2.28
N ARG A 390 5.19 -9.72 3.60
CA ARG A 390 6.25 -10.37 4.37
C ARG A 390 6.19 -11.87 4.17
N ASP A 391 7.00 -12.39 3.27
CA ASP A 391 7.07 -13.82 2.96
C ASP A 391 8.06 -14.57 3.85
N SER A 392 8.97 -13.86 4.50
CA SER A 392 9.95 -14.41 5.45
C SER A 392 10.32 -13.40 6.53
N ASP A 393 11.01 -13.85 7.58
CA ASP A 393 11.58 -13.01 8.62
C ASP A 393 12.95 -12.44 8.26
N ASP A 394 13.44 -12.72 7.05
CA ASP A 394 14.72 -12.22 6.56
C ASP A 394 14.62 -10.71 6.26
N TRP A 395 15.45 -9.92 6.94
CA TRP A 395 15.55 -8.49 6.71
C TRP A 395 15.95 -8.12 5.27
N ALA A 396 16.63 -9.01 4.58
CA ALA A 396 17.05 -8.78 3.20
C ALA A 396 15.85 -8.64 2.24
N SER A 397 14.75 -9.34 2.55
CA SER A 397 13.49 -9.23 1.82
C SER A 397 12.46 -8.35 2.54
N TRP A 398 12.45 -8.30 3.88
CA TRP A 398 11.48 -7.52 4.68
C TRP A 398 12.17 -6.63 5.73
N PRO A 399 12.77 -5.50 5.34
CA PRO A 399 13.37 -4.54 6.29
C PRO A 399 12.33 -3.60 6.95
N PHE A 400 11.04 -3.75 6.70
CA PHE A 400 9.97 -2.82 7.08
C PHE A 400 9.42 -3.07 8.50
N ASN A 401 10.30 -3.26 9.47
CA ASN A 401 9.97 -3.50 10.89
C ASN A 401 10.59 -2.45 11.82
N HIS A 402 10.88 -1.26 11.31
CA HIS A 402 11.39 -0.11 12.04
C HIS A 402 10.81 1.20 11.46
N PRO A 403 10.92 2.35 12.15
CA PRO A 403 10.28 3.58 11.73
C PRO A 403 10.84 4.14 10.41
N PHE A 404 9.94 4.73 9.62
CA PHE A 404 10.22 5.46 8.39
C PHE A 404 9.63 6.87 8.46
N HIS A 405 10.18 7.78 7.66
CA HIS A 405 9.72 9.14 7.49
C HIS A 405 9.30 9.40 6.03
N VAL A 406 8.38 10.34 5.82
CA VAL A 406 7.88 10.72 4.49
C VAL A 406 8.87 11.68 3.82
N ILE A 407 9.02 11.53 2.51
CA ILE A 407 9.76 12.42 1.62
C ILE A 407 8.85 12.86 0.48
N LEU A 408 8.91 14.15 0.15
CA LEU A 408 8.19 14.76 -0.96
C LEU A 408 9.19 15.51 -1.83
N ASN A 409 9.23 15.22 -3.12
CA ASN A 409 10.13 15.89 -4.05
C ASN A 409 9.61 15.92 -5.48
N LEU A 410 10.17 16.84 -6.26
CA LEU A 410 10.03 16.85 -7.71
C LEU A 410 11.44 16.80 -8.32
N ALA A 411 11.87 15.62 -8.77
CA ALA A 411 13.09 15.46 -9.52
C ALA A 411 12.87 15.82 -11.00
N ILE A 412 13.94 16.25 -11.65
CA ILE A 412 13.97 16.60 -13.07
C ILE A 412 15.08 15.78 -13.75
N GLY A 413 14.72 15.10 -14.85
CA GLY A 413 15.66 14.23 -15.56
C GLY A 413 15.95 12.95 -14.80
N GLY A 414 17.20 12.72 -14.45
CA GLY A 414 17.61 11.46 -13.84
C GLY A 414 17.55 10.27 -14.80
N ASP A 415 17.90 9.11 -14.30
CA ASP A 415 17.92 7.90 -15.12
C ASP A 415 16.51 7.50 -15.59
N TRP A 416 15.49 7.72 -14.76
CA TRP A 416 14.12 7.38 -15.12
C TRP A 416 13.37 8.54 -15.77
N GLY A 417 13.42 9.76 -15.25
CA GLY A 417 12.71 10.90 -15.86
C GLY A 417 13.10 11.17 -17.31
N ARG A 418 14.35 10.85 -17.71
CA ARG A 418 14.82 10.94 -19.09
C ARG A 418 14.62 9.69 -19.94
N ALA A 419 14.12 8.59 -19.40
CA ALA A 419 13.97 7.35 -20.16
C ALA A 419 13.04 7.50 -21.38
N GLY A 420 12.08 8.41 -21.32
CA GLY A 420 11.19 8.75 -22.44
C GLY A 420 11.76 9.74 -23.46
N GLY A 421 12.97 10.29 -23.25
CA GLY A 421 13.59 11.27 -24.13
C GLY A 421 14.13 12.52 -23.41
N PRO A 422 14.54 13.54 -24.16
CA PRO A 422 15.03 14.80 -23.60
C PRO A 422 13.98 15.51 -22.72
N ILE A 423 14.45 16.25 -21.73
CA ILE A 423 13.58 17.10 -20.90
C ILE A 423 12.91 18.16 -21.80
N ASP A 424 11.60 18.33 -21.63
CA ASP A 424 10.85 19.39 -22.32
C ASP A 424 11.03 20.73 -21.61
N ASP A 425 12.01 21.48 -22.05
CA ASP A 425 12.33 22.81 -21.52
C ASP A 425 11.19 23.82 -21.64
N SER A 426 10.27 23.61 -22.58
CA SER A 426 9.14 24.53 -22.81
C SER A 426 8.01 24.38 -21.78
N ALA A 427 8.01 23.29 -21.03
CA ALA A 427 6.99 22.99 -20.03
C ALA A 427 7.17 23.78 -18.71
N PHE A 428 8.38 24.30 -18.43
CA PHE A 428 8.68 24.99 -17.17
C PHE A 428 8.03 26.38 -17.04
N PRO A 429 7.64 26.82 -15.82
CA PRO A 429 7.80 26.11 -14.55
C PRO A 429 6.80 24.95 -14.37
N LEU A 430 7.20 23.95 -13.57
CA LEU A 430 6.42 22.73 -13.33
C LEU A 430 6.13 22.60 -11.83
N ARG A 431 4.89 22.25 -11.46
CA ARG A 431 4.44 22.20 -10.07
C ARG A 431 3.98 20.81 -9.66
N LEU A 432 4.49 20.33 -8.55
CA LEU A 432 3.87 19.32 -7.71
C LEU A 432 3.12 20.08 -6.60
N GLU A 433 1.81 19.88 -6.54
CA GLU A 433 0.94 20.57 -5.59
C GLU A 433 0.32 19.56 -4.62
N ILE A 434 0.48 19.82 -3.32
CA ILE A 434 0.05 18.90 -2.27
C ILE A 434 -0.91 19.66 -1.34
N ASP A 435 -2.12 19.12 -1.19
CA ASP A 435 -3.19 19.69 -0.39
C ASP A 435 -3.00 19.36 1.10
N TYR A 436 -2.62 18.12 1.41
CA TYR A 436 -2.29 17.71 2.77
C TYR A 436 -1.40 16.47 2.81
N VAL A 437 -0.78 16.27 3.97
CA VAL A 437 -0.14 15.03 4.38
C VAL A 437 -0.70 14.60 5.73
N LYS A 438 -1.14 13.35 5.84
CA LYS A 438 -1.73 12.78 7.06
C LYS A 438 -1.10 11.44 7.40
N ALA A 439 -0.83 11.24 8.69
CA ALA A 439 -0.39 9.97 9.24
C ALA A 439 -1.36 9.47 10.31
N TYR A 440 -1.68 8.19 10.27
CA TYR A 440 -2.65 7.55 11.15
C TYR A 440 -2.09 6.28 11.76
N ARG A 441 -2.56 5.92 12.94
CA ARG A 441 -2.42 4.56 13.49
C ARG A 441 -3.73 3.80 13.41
N ALA A 442 -3.66 2.49 13.31
CA ALA A 442 -4.84 1.66 13.48
C ALA A 442 -5.39 1.85 14.91
N THR A 443 -6.68 2.16 15.01
CA THR A 443 -7.35 2.06 16.30
C THR A 443 -7.43 0.57 16.63
N ALA A 444 -6.97 0.16 17.83
CA ALA A 444 -7.12 -1.21 18.26
C ALA A 444 -8.59 -1.61 18.15
N VAL A 445 -8.89 -2.60 17.33
CA VAL A 445 -10.22 -3.24 17.35
C VAL A 445 -10.33 -3.84 18.77
N PRO A 446 -11.35 -3.52 19.56
CA PRO A 446 -11.57 -4.23 20.84
C PRO A 446 -11.64 -5.73 20.53
N GLN A 447 -10.77 -6.50 21.21
CA GLN A 447 -10.74 -7.96 21.13
C GLN A 447 -12.03 -8.55 21.69
#